data_215946c16acbe7785d133a5b1cf23119
#
_entry.id   215946c16acbe7785d133a5b1cf23119
#
_cell.length_a   1.000
_cell.length_b   1.000
_cell.length_c   1.000
_cell.angle_alpha   90.00
_cell.angle_beta   90.00
_cell.angle_gamma   90.00
#
_symmetry.space_group_name_H-M   'P 1'
#
loop_
_entity.id
_entity.type
_entity.pdbx_description
1 polymer ?
#
loop_
_entity_poly.entity_id
_entity_poly.type
_entity_poly.pdbx_seq_one_letter_code
_entity_poly.pdbx_strand_id
1 'polypeptide(L)'
;MKTLSFFIAALFFTTCCLAQKIVNRRNNLTDMVTEKYQTIITADKQIKQGIYNAFYDRSTVIANGSYAHDKKKGIWHFFDQRGKLIENYNYDTNSLLYEAAEDSTSNIKYRIDNKVTFTEVVTKPVRPGGRYYGYVPYLKAFKLPDDMFNIYRQEYAVTLEILVSAMGRLADFKIHIRSVNFERVINIDTGSIDDQDRVFIPATFNNTPILSSIFIECYITNLNGLDM
;
A
#
# COMPACT_ATOMS: atom_id res chain seq x y z
N MET A 1 53.82 -1.40 -60.21
CA MET A 1 53.55 -1.39 -58.73
C MET A 1 52.30 -0.57 -58.47
N LYS A 2 51.19 -1.25 -58.14
CA LYS A 2 49.90 -0.58 -57.91
C LYS A 2 49.72 -0.48 -56.40
N THR A 3 49.69 0.72 -55.84
CA THR A 3 49.37 1.00 -54.43
C THR A 3 47.87 0.97 -54.21
N LEU A 4 47.38 0.01 -53.44
CA LEU A 4 46.00 -0.15 -53.04
C LEU A 4 45.75 0.71 -51.79
N SER A 5 45.01 1.84 -51.95
CA SER A 5 44.57 2.66 -50.82
C SER A 5 43.32 2.05 -50.16
N PHE A 6 43.48 1.60 -48.92
CA PHE A 6 42.37 1.12 -48.06
C PHE A 6 41.68 2.35 -47.43
N PHE A 7 40.48 2.67 -47.86
CA PHE A 7 39.60 3.61 -47.17
C PHE A 7 38.87 2.90 -46.03
N ILE A 8 39.28 3.12 -44.78
CA ILE A 8 38.55 2.69 -43.61
C ILE A 8 37.46 3.71 -43.32
N ALA A 9 36.22 3.40 -43.71
CA ALA A 9 35.03 4.15 -43.30
C ALA A 9 34.72 3.84 -41.84
N ALA A 10 35.12 4.70 -40.92
CA ALA A 10 34.69 4.63 -39.51
C ALA A 10 33.20 4.98 -39.42
N LEU A 11 32.35 4.00 -39.29
CA LEU A 11 30.93 4.18 -38.97
C LEU A 11 30.83 4.68 -37.52
N PHE A 12 30.66 5.98 -37.33
CA PHE A 12 30.24 6.55 -36.05
C PHE A 12 28.77 6.20 -35.79
N PHE A 13 28.53 5.13 -35.06
CA PHE A 13 27.24 4.91 -34.44
C PHE A 13 27.04 5.95 -33.32
N THR A 14 26.45 7.08 -33.64
CA THR A 14 25.93 8.00 -32.63
C THR A 14 24.71 7.33 -31.98
N THR A 15 24.92 6.62 -30.88
CA THR A 15 23.83 6.23 -30.00
C THR A 15 23.24 7.51 -29.43
N CYS A 16 22.13 7.99 -30.02
CA CYS A 16 21.29 9.01 -29.40
C CYS A 16 20.80 8.45 -28.05
N CYS A 17 21.54 8.76 -26.98
CA CYS A 17 21.07 8.55 -25.62
C CYS A 17 19.92 9.55 -25.41
N LEU A 18 18.68 9.11 -25.66
CA LEU A 18 17.49 9.90 -25.32
C LEU A 18 17.47 10.00 -23.80
N ALA A 19 18.01 11.11 -23.28
CA ALA A 19 17.95 11.42 -21.86
C ALA A 19 16.47 11.55 -21.49
N GLN A 20 15.95 10.53 -20.81
CA GLN A 20 14.58 10.54 -20.30
C GLN A 20 14.46 11.63 -19.24
N LYS A 21 13.55 12.58 -19.46
CA LYS A 21 13.32 13.68 -18.51
C LYS A 21 12.64 13.14 -17.25
N ILE A 22 13.37 13.15 -16.13
CA ILE A 22 12.82 12.85 -14.81
C ILE A 22 12.09 14.08 -14.28
N VAL A 23 10.86 13.91 -13.85
CA VAL A 23 10.00 14.95 -13.28
C VAL A 23 9.55 14.55 -11.89
N ASN A 24 9.70 15.44 -10.92
CA ASN A 24 9.16 15.24 -9.57
C ASN A 24 7.67 15.54 -9.56
N ARG A 25 6.90 14.70 -8.89
CA ARG A 25 5.45 14.81 -8.74
C ARG A 25 5.07 14.78 -7.27
N ARG A 26 3.91 15.36 -6.98
CA ARG A 26 3.28 15.34 -5.66
C ARG A 26 1.78 15.15 -5.83
N ASN A 27 1.18 14.23 -5.04
CA ASN A 27 -0.26 14.01 -4.96
C ASN A 27 -0.68 13.88 -3.49
N ASN A 28 -1.95 14.16 -3.21
CA ASN A 28 -2.59 13.75 -1.98
C ASN A 28 -3.21 12.36 -2.20
N LEU A 29 -2.85 11.40 -1.36
CA LEU A 29 -3.45 10.06 -1.37
C LEU A 29 -4.74 10.05 -0.55
N THR A 30 -4.71 10.67 0.63
CA THR A 30 -5.86 10.90 1.52
C THR A 30 -5.78 12.33 2.06
N ASP A 31 -6.68 12.70 2.96
CA ASP A 31 -6.65 13.98 3.67
C ASP A 31 -5.35 14.16 4.47
N MET A 32 -4.83 13.04 5.01
CA MET A 32 -3.65 13.03 5.88
C MET A 32 -2.37 12.61 5.16
N VAL A 33 -2.46 11.96 3.99
CA VAL A 33 -1.29 11.37 3.31
C VAL A 33 -1.00 12.04 1.99
N THR A 34 0.24 12.51 1.85
CA THR A 34 0.78 13.09 0.61
C THR A 34 1.93 12.20 0.09
N GLU A 35 1.98 11.95 -1.21
CA GLU A 35 3.12 11.28 -1.85
C GLU A 35 3.97 12.26 -2.66
N LYS A 36 5.29 12.03 -2.68
CA LYS A 36 6.25 12.64 -3.61
C LYS A 36 7.00 11.55 -4.33
N TYR A 37 7.06 11.62 -5.64
CA TYR A 37 7.67 10.58 -6.46
C TYR A 37 8.24 11.15 -7.75
N GLN A 38 9.10 10.36 -8.38
CA GLN A 38 9.68 10.68 -9.67
C GLN A 38 8.95 9.92 -10.78
N THR A 39 8.82 10.59 -11.93
CA THR A 39 8.29 9.99 -13.16
C THR A 39 9.23 10.28 -14.32
N ILE A 40 9.25 9.37 -15.29
CA ILE A 40 9.71 9.63 -16.64
C ILE A 40 8.49 9.89 -17.52
N ILE A 41 8.64 10.84 -18.45
CA ILE A 41 7.62 11.17 -19.44
C ILE A 41 8.03 10.49 -20.75
N THR A 42 7.19 9.58 -21.22
CA THR A 42 7.24 9.04 -22.59
C THR A 42 6.21 9.78 -23.44
N ALA A 43 6.17 9.54 -24.76
CA ALA A 43 5.26 10.24 -25.66
C ALA A 43 3.80 10.24 -25.19
N ASP A 44 3.33 9.14 -24.56
CA ASP A 44 1.91 8.94 -24.22
C ASP A 44 1.62 8.69 -22.74
N LYS A 45 2.65 8.53 -21.88
CA LYS A 45 2.46 8.10 -20.49
C LYS A 45 3.49 8.73 -19.54
N GLN A 46 3.04 8.91 -18.30
CA GLN A 46 3.91 9.16 -17.16
C GLN A 46 4.10 7.83 -16.41
N ILE A 47 5.34 7.44 -16.19
CA ILE A 47 5.73 6.18 -15.58
C ILE A 47 6.48 6.49 -14.28
N LYS A 48 6.05 5.94 -13.14
CA LYS A 48 6.79 6.09 -11.87
C LYS A 48 8.15 5.40 -12.02
N GLN A 49 9.21 6.18 -11.80
CA GLN A 49 10.60 5.74 -11.94
C GLN A 49 11.49 6.50 -10.96
N GLY A 50 12.24 5.79 -10.11
CA GLY A 50 13.14 6.42 -9.15
C GLY A 50 12.51 6.57 -7.76
N ILE A 51 12.92 7.59 -7.02
CA ILE A 51 12.63 7.76 -5.59
C ILE A 51 11.15 8.03 -5.34
N TYR A 52 10.64 7.41 -4.27
CA TYR A 52 9.30 7.59 -3.72
C TYR A 52 9.35 7.86 -2.23
N ASN A 53 8.53 8.80 -1.77
CA ASN A 53 8.27 9.04 -0.37
C ASN A 53 6.78 9.33 -0.15
N ALA A 54 6.21 8.77 0.91
CA ALA A 54 4.90 9.18 1.43
C ALA A 54 5.07 9.84 2.80
N PHE A 55 4.22 10.83 3.05
CA PHE A 55 4.28 11.64 4.26
C PHE A 55 2.90 11.69 4.92
N TYR A 56 2.86 11.46 6.23
CA TYR A 56 1.74 11.76 7.10
C TYR A 56 1.79 13.22 7.52
N ASP A 57 0.64 13.89 7.56
CA ASP A 57 0.51 15.32 7.88
C ASP A 57 1.60 16.18 7.22
N ARG A 58 1.91 15.90 5.95
CA ARG A 58 2.87 16.60 5.08
C ARG A 58 4.33 16.58 5.52
N SER A 59 4.65 16.06 6.69
CA SER A 59 5.97 16.15 7.32
C SER A 59 6.60 14.81 7.67
N THR A 60 5.88 13.90 8.31
CA THR A 60 6.41 12.63 8.80
C THR A 60 6.48 11.60 7.68
N VAL A 61 7.66 11.09 7.37
CA VAL A 61 7.83 10.00 6.39
C VAL A 61 7.18 8.74 6.94
N ILE A 62 6.25 8.16 6.17
CA ILE A 62 5.57 6.90 6.50
C ILE A 62 5.89 5.76 5.51
N ALA A 63 6.42 6.09 4.33
CA ALA A 63 6.95 5.12 3.38
C ALA A 63 8.08 5.73 2.57
N ASN A 64 9.12 4.94 2.33
CA ASN A 64 10.26 5.30 1.49
C ASN A 64 10.68 4.10 0.65
N GLY A 65 10.95 4.32 -0.64
CA GLY A 65 11.40 3.27 -1.54
C GLY A 65 11.67 3.80 -2.95
N SER A 66 11.69 2.91 -3.92
CA SER A 66 11.86 3.26 -5.32
C SER A 66 10.88 2.50 -6.23
N TYR A 67 10.58 3.14 -7.36
CA TYR A 67 9.82 2.54 -8.45
C TYR A 67 10.70 2.28 -9.67
N ALA A 68 10.41 1.21 -10.38
CA ALA A 68 10.86 0.95 -11.74
C ALA A 68 9.67 0.54 -12.59
N HIS A 69 9.35 1.33 -13.62
CA HIS A 69 8.25 1.08 -14.56
C HIS A 69 6.90 0.83 -13.84
N ASP A 70 6.50 1.77 -12.96
CA ASP A 70 5.29 1.72 -12.12
C ASP A 70 5.23 0.61 -11.07
N LYS A 71 6.28 -0.20 -10.93
CA LYS A 71 6.36 -1.27 -9.93
C LYS A 71 7.29 -0.87 -8.78
N LYS A 72 6.88 -1.15 -7.56
CA LYS A 72 7.75 -1.03 -6.38
C LYS A 72 8.95 -1.96 -6.56
N LYS A 73 10.17 -1.47 -6.28
CA LYS A 73 11.41 -2.20 -6.47
C LYS A 73 12.33 -2.09 -5.26
N GLY A 74 13.11 -3.16 -5.01
CA GLY A 74 14.08 -3.21 -3.92
C GLY A 74 13.43 -3.22 -2.55
N ILE A 75 14.20 -2.79 -1.55
CA ILE A 75 13.73 -2.71 -0.18
C ILE A 75 12.99 -1.40 0.05
N TRP A 76 11.79 -1.52 0.59
CA TRP A 76 10.97 -0.42 1.06
C TRP A 76 10.95 -0.39 2.58
N HIS A 77 10.96 0.82 3.13
CA HIS A 77 10.90 1.09 4.56
C HIS A 77 9.57 1.77 4.88
N PHE A 78 8.87 1.24 5.89
CA PHE A 78 7.58 1.75 6.32
C PHE A 78 7.65 2.17 7.78
N PHE A 79 7.02 3.30 8.08
CA PHE A 79 7.07 3.92 9.39
C PHE A 79 5.64 4.16 9.90
N ASP A 80 5.49 4.29 11.22
CA ASP A 80 4.25 4.76 11.83
C ASP A 80 4.09 6.29 11.65
N GLN A 81 2.96 6.83 12.09
CA GLN A 81 2.66 8.26 12.00
C GLN A 81 3.61 9.14 12.85
N ARG A 82 4.44 8.54 13.70
CA ARG A 82 5.49 9.21 14.49
C ARG A 82 6.88 9.12 13.87
N GLY A 83 7.00 8.41 12.74
CA GLY A 83 8.27 8.20 12.04
C GLY A 83 9.12 7.06 12.59
N LYS A 84 8.58 6.17 13.44
CA LYS A 84 9.25 4.97 13.90
C LYS A 84 9.16 3.88 12.84
N LEU A 85 10.30 3.25 12.50
CA LEU A 85 10.34 2.12 11.56
C LEU A 85 9.49 0.95 12.10
N ILE A 86 8.55 0.48 11.28
CA ILE A 86 7.64 -0.62 11.63
C ILE A 86 7.74 -1.82 10.68
N GLU A 87 8.20 -1.62 9.43
CA GLU A 87 8.34 -2.73 8.47
C GLU A 87 9.42 -2.44 7.44
N ASN A 88 10.17 -3.48 7.06
CA ASN A 88 10.99 -3.51 5.85
C ASN A 88 10.53 -4.66 4.96
N TYR A 89 10.22 -4.35 3.71
CA TYR A 89 9.77 -5.33 2.74
C TYR A 89 10.60 -5.25 1.46
N ASN A 90 11.05 -6.39 0.95
CA ASN A 90 11.76 -6.47 -0.33
C ASN A 90 10.79 -6.88 -1.44
N TYR A 91 10.48 -5.95 -2.36
CA TYR A 91 9.57 -6.19 -3.48
C TYR A 91 10.20 -7.01 -4.61
N ASP A 92 11.53 -7.12 -4.69
CA ASP A 92 12.20 -7.94 -5.70
C ASP A 92 12.10 -9.44 -5.36
N THR A 93 12.12 -9.76 -4.07
CA THR A 93 12.06 -11.15 -3.56
C THR A 93 10.70 -11.48 -2.92
N ASN A 94 9.78 -10.49 -2.83
CA ASN A 94 8.51 -10.59 -2.14
C ASN A 94 8.64 -11.12 -0.71
N SER A 95 9.59 -10.58 0.05
CA SER A 95 9.90 -11.05 1.40
C SER A 95 9.83 -9.95 2.45
N LEU A 96 9.22 -10.28 3.59
CA LEU A 96 9.22 -9.47 4.81
C LEU A 96 10.59 -9.62 5.47
N LEU A 97 11.34 -8.52 5.59
CA LEU A 97 12.67 -8.52 6.19
C LEU A 97 12.65 -8.13 7.66
N TYR A 98 11.70 -7.29 8.03
CA TYR A 98 11.50 -6.82 9.40
C TYR A 98 10.06 -6.40 9.62
N GLU A 99 9.51 -6.74 10.77
CA GLU A 99 8.24 -6.24 11.28
C GLU A 99 8.39 -5.95 12.77
N ALA A 100 8.07 -4.73 13.18
CA ALA A 100 8.05 -4.35 14.59
C ALA A 100 6.88 -5.04 15.31
N ALA A 101 7.10 -5.47 16.54
CA ALA A 101 6.03 -5.99 17.38
C ALA A 101 4.87 -4.98 17.48
N GLU A 102 3.66 -5.48 17.51
CA GLU A 102 2.47 -4.67 17.80
C GLU A 102 2.37 -4.46 19.30
N ASP A 103 1.96 -3.27 19.68
CA ASP A 103 1.62 -2.97 21.07
C ASP A 103 0.10 -3.03 21.31
N SER A 104 -0.31 -2.91 22.56
CA SER A 104 -1.72 -2.98 22.95
C SER A 104 -2.57 -1.80 22.44
N THR A 105 -1.97 -0.76 21.88
CA THR A 105 -2.66 0.41 21.33
C THR A 105 -2.97 0.28 19.84
N SER A 106 -2.63 -0.86 19.23
CA SER A 106 -2.90 -1.11 17.81
C SER A 106 -4.41 -1.06 17.53
N ASN A 107 -4.78 -0.26 16.53
CA ASN A 107 -6.14 -0.19 16.01
C ASN A 107 -6.45 -1.30 14.99
N ILE A 108 -5.54 -2.27 14.82
CA ILE A 108 -5.69 -3.42 13.94
C ILE A 108 -5.92 -4.67 14.78
N LYS A 109 -6.95 -5.44 14.42
CA LYS A 109 -7.28 -6.74 15.03
C LYS A 109 -7.35 -7.81 13.95
N TYR A 110 -6.99 -9.03 14.31
CA TYR A 110 -6.98 -10.16 13.40
C TYR A 110 -7.91 -11.24 13.89
N ARG A 111 -8.59 -11.92 12.98
CA ARG A 111 -9.44 -13.07 13.25
C ARG A 111 -9.13 -14.21 12.29
N ILE A 112 -9.02 -15.39 12.86
CA ILE A 112 -9.01 -16.66 12.15
C ILE A 112 -10.20 -17.50 12.65
N ASP A 113 -10.81 -18.28 11.77
CA ASP A 113 -12.00 -19.07 12.14
C ASP A 113 -11.65 -20.42 12.78
N ASN A 114 -10.37 -20.76 12.88
CA ASN A 114 -9.91 -21.98 13.50
C ASN A 114 -9.96 -21.87 15.04
N LYS A 115 -10.35 -22.96 15.70
CA LYS A 115 -10.20 -23.05 17.17
C LYS A 115 -8.71 -23.21 17.47
N VAL A 116 -8.15 -22.26 18.17
CA VAL A 116 -6.73 -22.26 18.57
C VAL A 116 -6.58 -22.82 19.97
N THR A 117 -5.71 -23.81 20.15
CA THR A 117 -5.30 -24.36 21.45
C THR A 117 -3.86 -23.94 21.77
N PHE A 118 -3.37 -24.22 22.98
CA PHE A 118 -2.03 -23.79 23.44
C PHE A 118 -0.85 -24.44 22.69
N THR A 119 -1.10 -25.49 21.90
CA THR A 119 -0.06 -26.24 21.19
C THR A 119 0.11 -25.81 19.73
N GLU A 120 -0.75 -24.92 19.22
CA GLU A 120 -0.80 -24.55 17.81
C GLU A 120 -0.02 -23.28 17.57
N VAL A 121 0.73 -23.24 16.44
CA VAL A 121 1.45 -22.06 15.97
C VAL A 121 0.57 -21.32 14.98
N VAL A 122 0.21 -20.10 15.33
CA VAL A 122 -0.64 -19.25 14.50
C VAL A 122 0.10 -17.96 14.15
N THR A 123 0.09 -17.59 12.87
CA THR A 123 0.56 -16.29 12.43
C THR A 123 -0.61 -15.43 11.96
N LYS A 124 -0.46 -14.11 12.07
CA LYS A 124 -1.42 -13.15 11.50
C LYS A 124 -1.16 -12.93 10.01
N PRO A 125 -2.16 -12.45 9.25
CA PRO A 125 -1.91 -11.96 7.90
C PRO A 125 -1.11 -10.65 7.96
N VAL A 126 -0.19 -10.44 7.00
CA VAL A 126 0.61 -9.21 6.91
C VAL A 126 0.37 -8.54 5.56
N ARG A 127 0.08 -7.24 5.60
CA ARG A 127 0.00 -6.41 4.40
C ARG A 127 1.35 -5.74 4.15
N PRO A 128 2.08 -6.06 3.04
CA PRO A 128 3.28 -5.32 2.68
C PRO A 128 2.98 -3.82 2.52
N GLY A 129 3.65 -3.01 3.31
CA GLY A 129 3.37 -1.57 3.37
C GLY A 129 3.26 -1.01 4.78
N GLY A 130 3.42 -1.87 5.79
CA GLY A 130 3.31 -1.52 7.19
C GLY A 130 1.86 -1.29 7.64
N ARG A 131 1.69 -1.14 8.94
CA ARG A 131 0.37 -1.04 9.61
C ARG A 131 -0.41 0.24 9.34
N TYR A 132 0.18 1.22 8.66
CA TYR A 132 -0.50 2.44 8.24
C TYR A 132 -0.49 2.61 6.72
N TYR A 133 0.68 2.83 6.11
CA TYR A 133 0.77 3.10 4.67
C TYR A 133 0.22 1.96 3.80
N GLY A 134 0.38 0.69 4.22
CA GLY A 134 -0.16 -0.48 3.53
C GLY A 134 -1.68 -0.46 3.37
N TYR A 135 -2.39 0.25 4.25
CA TYR A 135 -3.85 0.34 4.23
C TYR A 135 -4.38 1.64 3.61
N VAL A 136 -3.53 2.59 3.22
CA VAL A 136 -3.95 3.81 2.52
C VAL A 136 -4.83 3.55 1.29
N PRO A 137 -4.58 2.54 0.43
CA PRO A 137 -5.47 2.21 -0.69
C PRO A 137 -6.90 1.86 -0.25
N TYR A 138 -7.05 1.21 0.91
CA TYR A 138 -8.33 0.83 1.49
C TYR A 138 -9.06 2.03 2.12
N LEU A 139 -8.34 2.93 2.78
CA LEU A 139 -8.90 4.19 3.28
C LEU A 139 -9.44 5.05 2.14
N LYS A 140 -8.74 5.12 1.01
CA LYS A 140 -9.16 5.85 -0.20
C LYS A 140 -10.43 5.29 -0.84
N ALA A 141 -10.72 4.00 -0.69
CA ALA A 141 -11.90 3.38 -1.27
C ALA A 141 -13.20 3.83 -0.57
N PHE A 142 -13.10 4.42 0.61
CA PHE A 142 -14.25 4.95 1.34
C PHE A 142 -14.80 6.21 0.67
N LYS A 143 -16.14 6.25 0.56
CA LYS A 143 -16.90 7.46 0.26
C LYS A 143 -18.01 7.57 1.28
N LEU A 144 -18.08 8.71 1.98
CA LEU A 144 -19.18 8.96 2.90
C LEU A 144 -20.50 8.95 2.12
N PRO A 145 -21.50 8.14 2.52
CA PRO A 145 -22.80 8.15 1.87
C PRO A 145 -23.47 9.52 1.91
N ASP A 146 -24.18 9.91 0.85
CA ASP A 146 -24.78 11.26 0.69
C ASP A 146 -25.75 11.60 1.82
N ASP A 147 -26.48 10.62 2.33
CA ASP A 147 -27.41 10.76 3.45
C ASP A 147 -26.71 10.93 4.82
N MET A 148 -25.39 10.82 4.85
CA MET A 148 -24.56 10.98 6.05
C MET A 148 -23.70 12.27 6.05
N PHE A 149 -23.86 13.19 5.11
CA PHE A 149 -23.04 14.41 5.07
C PHE A 149 -23.22 15.35 6.27
N ASN A 150 -24.38 15.33 6.92
CA ASN A 150 -24.74 16.21 8.03
C ASN A 150 -24.65 15.53 9.41
N ILE A 151 -23.83 14.48 9.55
CA ILE A 151 -23.67 13.75 10.81
C ILE A 151 -22.62 14.39 11.73
N TYR A 152 -22.73 14.15 13.03
CA TYR A 152 -21.66 14.37 13.99
C TYR A 152 -20.66 13.21 13.90
N ARG A 153 -19.57 13.38 13.12
CA ARG A 153 -18.63 12.32 12.76
C ARG A 153 -18.06 11.55 13.95
N GLN A 154 -17.85 12.22 15.08
CA GLN A 154 -17.32 11.61 16.31
C GLN A 154 -18.28 10.59 16.96
N GLU A 155 -19.55 10.59 16.58
CA GLU A 155 -20.55 9.61 17.08
C GLU A 155 -20.52 8.30 16.30
N TYR A 156 -19.75 8.23 15.20
CA TYR A 156 -19.67 7.08 14.33
C TYR A 156 -18.30 6.42 14.40
N ALA A 157 -18.30 5.15 14.80
CA ALA A 157 -17.14 4.27 14.64
C ALA A 157 -17.16 3.66 13.24
N VAL A 158 -16.00 3.63 12.60
CA VAL A 158 -15.82 2.98 11.28
C VAL A 158 -14.82 1.85 11.43
N THR A 159 -15.15 0.68 10.89
CA THR A 159 -14.24 -0.47 10.86
C THR A 159 -14.11 -0.97 9.44
N LEU A 160 -12.88 -1.07 8.95
CA LEU A 160 -12.60 -1.80 7.72
C LEU A 160 -12.49 -3.30 8.06
N GLU A 161 -13.19 -4.14 7.32
CA GLU A 161 -13.07 -5.60 7.38
C GLU A 161 -12.50 -6.10 6.06
N ILE A 162 -11.28 -6.62 6.11
CA ILE A 162 -10.52 -7.11 4.96
C ILE A 162 -10.37 -8.62 5.11
N LEU A 163 -10.94 -9.39 4.19
CA LEU A 163 -10.80 -10.84 4.15
C LEU A 163 -9.62 -11.23 3.27
N VAL A 164 -8.68 -11.95 3.85
CA VAL A 164 -7.46 -12.44 3.17
C VAL A 164 -7.57 -13.94 2.95
N SER A 165 -7.49 -14.37 1.69
CA SER A 165 -7.51 -15.79 1.33
C SER A 165 -6.23 -16.51 1.76
N ALA A 166 -6.28 -17.84 1.84
CA ALA A 166 -5.09 -18.68 2.06
C ALA A 166 -4.00 -18.50 0.98
N MET A 167 -4.34 -17.96 -0.18
CA MET A 167 -3.38 -17.64 -1.25
C MET A 167 -2.75 -16.24 -1.07
N GLY A 168 -3.01 -15.54 0.04
CA GLY A 168 -2.49 -14.20 0.30
C GLY A 168 -3.09 -13.14 -0.63
N ARG A 169 -4.36 -13.28 -1.04
CA ARG A 169 -5.06 -12.30 -1.87
C ARG A 169 -6.27 -11.72 -1.14
N LEU A 170 -6.56 -10.45 -1.41
CA LEU A 170 -7.81 -9.83 -1.00
C LEU A 170 -8.98 -10.66 -1.55
N ALA A 171 -9.80 -11.23 -0.65
CA ALA A 171 -10.97 -12.03 -1.01
C ALA A 171 -12.28 -11.24 -0.89
N ASP A 172 -12.38 -10.37 0.12
CA ASP A 172 -13.55 -9.50 0.35
C ASP A 172 -13.12 -8.24 1.09
N PHE A 173 -13.88 -7.14 0.92
CA PHE A 173 -13.64 -5.88 1.60
C PHE A 173 -14.94 -5.18 1.95
N LYS A 174 -15.14 -4.91 3.24
CA LYS A 174 -16.31 -4.24 3.78
C LYS A 174 -15.93 -3.06 4.67
N ILE A 175 -16.81 -2.08 4.71
CA ILE A 175 -16.72 -0.95 5.63
C ILE A 175 -17.97 -0.94 6.49
N HIS A 176 -17.78 -1.06 7.80
CA HIS A 176 -18.82 -1.00 8.80
C HIS A 176 -18.85 0.38 9.40
N ILE A 177 -20.02 1.05 9.37
CA ILE A 177 -20.25 2.34 10.01
C ILE A 177 -21.28 2.11 11.10
N ARG A 178 -20.95 2.44 12.35
CA ARG A 178 -21.80 2.18 13.52
C ARG A 178 -21.89 3.38 14.43
N SER A 179 -23.09 3.59 15.00
CA SER A 179 -23.34 4.45 16.14
C SER A 179 -24.31 3.75 17.10
N VAL A 180 -24.78 4.43 18.15
CA VAL A 180 -25.66 3.83 19.17
C VAL A 180 -26.89 3.15 18.57
N ASN A 181 -27.54 3.77 17.56
CA ASN A 181 -28.76 3.28 16.94
C ASN A 181 -28.66 3.13 15.41
N PHE A 182 -27.43 3.01 14.89
CA PHE A 182 -27.22 2.96 13.45
C PHE A 182 -26.11 1.96 13.13
N GLU A 183 -26.38 1.12 12.14
CA GLU A 183 -25.37 0.23 11.56
C GLU A 183 -25.58 0.20 10.04
N ARG A 184 -24.47 0.37 9.31
CA ARG A 184 -24.42 0.23 7.86
C ARG A 184 -23.16 -0.54 7.47
N VAL A 185 -23.34 -1.50 6.56
CA VAL A 185 -22.23 -2.22 5.93
C VAL A 185 -22.18 -1.86 4.46
N ILE A 186 -21.03 -1.39 4.00
CA ILE A 186 -20.75 -1.06 2.61
C ILE A 186 -19.81 -2.13 2.06
N ASN A 187 -20.28 -2.90 1.08
CA ASN A 187 -19.40 -3.85 0.37
C ASN A 187 -18.64 -3.07 -0.72
N ILE A 188 -17.34 -3.18 -0.71
CA ILE A 188 -16.46 -2.53 -1.69
C ILE A 188 -16.06 -3.55 -2.74
N ASP A 189 -16.20 -3.17 -4.01
CA ASP A 189 -15.68 -3.99 -5.11
C ASP A 189 -14.16 -4.12 -4.97
N THR A 190 -13.69 -5.34 -4.75
CA THR A 190 -12.26 -5.63 -4.63
C THR A 190 -11.48 -5.30 -5.90
N GLY A 191 -12.15 -5.25 -7.06
CA GLY A 191 -11.59 -4.82 -8.33
C GLY A 191 -11.21 -3.34 -8.36
N SER A 192 -11.79 -2.50 -7.48
CA SER A 192 -11.43 -1.09 -7.34
C SER A 192 -10.07 -0.85 -6.65
N ILE A 193 -9.52 -1.87 -6.00
CA ILE A 193 -8.19 -1.85 -5.38
C ILE A 193 -7.17 -2.35 -6.40
N ASP A 194 -6.06 -1.63 -6.59
CA ASP A 194 -4.99 -2.02 -7.50
C ASP A 194 -4.44 -3.43 -7.18
N ASP A 195 -4.07 -4.20 -8.22
CA ASP A 195 -3.54 -5.56 -8.06
C ASP A 195 -2.36 -5.66 -7.09
N GLN A 196 -1.46 -4.68 -7.11
CA GLN A 196 -0.32 -4.60 -6.20
C GLN A 196 -0.76 -4.42 -4.74
N ASP A 197 -1.94 -3.79 -4.54
CA ASP A 197 -2.48 -3.51 -3.23
C ASP A 197 -3.43 -4.60 -2.71
N ARG A 198 -3.71 -5.64 -3.52
CA ARG A 198 -4.48 -6.84 -3.13
C ARG A 198 -3.62 -8.01 -2.65
N VAL A 199 -2.31 -7.81 -2.45
CA VAL A 199 -1.37 -8.86 -2.04
C VAL A 199 -1.09 -8.78 -0.55
N PHE A 200 -1.10 -9.93 0.11
CA PHE A 200 -0.81 -10.14 1.53
C PHE A 200 0.13 -11.33 1.72
N ILE A 201 0.82 -11.38 2.83
CA ILE A 201 1.35 -12.62 3.38
C ILE A 201 0.17 -13.25 4.15
N PRO A 202 -0.29 -14.47 3.82
CA PRO A 202 -1.45 -15.05 4.48
C PRO A 202 -1.16 -15.42 5.94
N ALA A 203 -2.21 -15.46 6.76
CA ALA A 203 -2.12 -16.10 8.06
C ALA A 203 -1.82 -17.59 7.90
N THR A 204 -1.14 -18.17 8.89
CA THR A 204 -0.91 -19.64 8.92
C THR A 204 -1.40 -20.23 10.22
N PHE A 205 -1.85 -21.47 10.13
CA PHE A 205 -2.17 -22.35 11.24
C PHE A 205 -1.29 -23.60 11.11
N ASN A 206 -0.38 -23.80 12.04
CA ASN A 206 0.63 -24.85 11.98
C ASN A 206 1.37 -24.87 10.62
N ASN A 207 1.85 -23.71 10.18
CA ASN A 207 2.51 -23.45 8.90
C ASN A 207 1.65 -23.68 7.64
N THR A 208 0.36 -24.00 7.77
CA THR A 208 -0.56 -24.11 6.63
C THR A 208 -1.27 -22.77 6.43
N PRO A 209 -1.22 -22.16 5.24
CA PRO A 209 -1.93 -20.92 4.98
C PRO A 209 -3.46 -21.08 5.13
N ILE A 210 -4.10 -20.11 5.78
CA ILE A 210 -5.53 -20.12 6.09
C ILE A 210 -6.21 -18.81 5.71
N LEU A 211 -7.54 -18.87 5.59
CA LEU A 211 -8.40 -17.70 5.49
C LEU A 211 -8.35 -16.91 6.80
N SER A 212 -8.29 -15.57 6.70
CA SER A 212 -8.23 -14.71 7.88
C SER A 212 -8.84 -13.36 7.60
N SER A 213 -9.30 -12.68 8.65
CA SER A 213 -9.82 -11.31 8.55
C SER A 213 -8.91 -10.33 9.30
N ILE A 214 -8.81 -9.13 8.74
CA ILE A 214 -8.17 -7.96 9.35
C ILE A 214 -9.27 -6.95 9.60
N PHE A 215 -9.37 -6.47 10.84
CA PHE A 215 -10.28 -5.39 11.26
C PHE A 215 -9.46 -4.17 11.63
N ILE A 216 -9.76 -3.01 11.03
CA ILE A 216 -9.04 -1.77 11.27
C ILE A 216 -10.04 -0.74 11.80
N GLU A 217 -9.80 -0.25 13.01
CA GLU A 217 -10.59 0.83 13.60
C GLU A 217 -10.15 2.16 12.99
N CYS A 218 -11.10 2.88 12.39
CA CYS A 218 -10.92 4.13 11.67
C CYS A 218 -11.87 5.20 12.19
N TYR A 219 -11.58 6.45 11.85
CA TYR A 219 -12.49 7.57 12.07
C TYR A 219 -12.72 8.37 10.79
N ILE A 220 -13.86 9.08 10.73
CA ILE A 220 -14.20 9.94 9.59
C ILE A 220 -13.51 11.28 9.77
N THR A 221 -12.72 11.68 8.79
CA THR A 221 -11.99 12.96 8.79
C THR A 221 -12.91 14.16 8.55
N ASN A 222 -12.42 15.37 8.79
CA ASN A 222 -13.17 16.60 8.50
C ASN A 222 -13.48 16.80 7.02
N LEU A 223 -12.74 16.16 6.11
CA LEU A 223 -12.97 16.20 4.67
C LEU A 223 -13.78 15.00 4.15
N ASN A 224 -14.45 14.26 5.06
CA ASN A 224 -15.27 13.07 4.76
C ASN A 224 -14.50 11.86 4.23
N GLY A 225 -13.18 11.83 4.38
CA GLY A 225 -12.36 10.64 4.15
C GLY A 225 -12.28 9.75 5.40
N LEU A 226 -11.44 8.72 5.35
CA LEU A 226 -11.06 7.91 6.52
C LEU A 226 -9.60 8.12 6.88
N ASP A 227 -9.34 8.04 8.19
CA ASP A 227 -8.01 7.83 8.76
C ASP A 227 -8.07 6.85 9.96
N MET A 228 -6.91 6.40 10.45
CA MET A 228 -6.81 5.33 11.44
C MET A 228 -5.77 5.64 12.54
#